data_31811a3bb9a5998a9e22eb73a003f5dc
#
_entry.id   31811a3bb9a5998a9e22eb73a003f5dc
#
_cell.length_a   1.000
_cell.length_b   1.000
_cell.length_c   1.000
_cell.angle_alpha   90.00
_cell.angle_beta   90.00
_cell.angle_gamma   90.00
#
_symmetry.space_group_name_H-M   'P 1'
#
loop_
_entity.id
_entity.type
_entity.pdbx_description
1 polymer ?
#
loop_
_entity_poly.entity_id
_entity_poly.type
_entity_poly.pdbx_seq_one_letter_code
_entity_poly.pdbx_strand_id
1 'polypeptide(L)'
;LQDTLALHAGYTYDSQRTISVPIYQNTAYSFESLQQAAARFGLQELGNIYTRLTNPTTDVLGARLAAVEGGAFGVPTSSGSAAIFYAIANCAQNGDTILYANKIYGGTQTLFVHTLKRFGIEACVFDIDDIEGSLEKLIDSRTKAIFFESLSNPQISIADTEAITRIAKKHKIISICDNTVATAFLHKPFDYGVDISVYSLSKYVNGQGSALGGAIIERNGLNELIKDNPRYPAFNTPDESYHGLVYASLPLPIFSIRVITEWLRNIGATLSPHSAWILLQGLETLELRIKKHSQNALKVAEFLQSHPKVQSVAYAGLTSNPYNRLLQKYYKDSQAS
;
A
#
# COMPACT_ATOMS: atom_id res chain seq x y z
N LEU A 1 -3.31 -12.37 17.94
CA LEU A 1 -4.50 -11.78 17.29
C LEU A 1 -4.29 -11.48 15.81
N GLN A 2 -3.11 -10.95 15.40
CA GLN A 2 -2.78 -10.62 14.00
C GLN A 2 -2.72 -11.87 13.12
N ASP A 3 -2.18 -12.96 13.63
CA ASP A 3 -2.14 -14.28 12.98
C ASP A 3 -3.55 -14.81 12.69
N THR A 4 -4.47 -14.64 13.65
CA THR A 4 -5.88 -15.00 13.47
C THR A 4 -6.52 -14.19 12.35
N LEU A 5 -6.21 -12.89 12.25
CA LEU A 5 -6.67 -12.05 11.14
C LEU A 5 -6.10 -12.51 9.80
N ALA A 6 -4.83 -12.89 9.74
CA ALA A 6 -4.21 -13.40 8.52
C ALA A 6 -4.83 -14.71 8.00
N LEU A 7 -5.39 -15.52 8.91
CA LEU A 7 -6.09 -16.76 8.57
C LEU A 7 -7.56 -16.55 8.18
N HIS A 8 -8.27 -15.67 8.88
CA HIS A 8 -9.75 -15.69 8.87
C HIS A 8 -10.40 -14.38 8.40
N ALA A 9 -9.72 -13.22 8.47
CA ALA A 9 -10.35 -11.95 8.14
C ALA A 9 -10.78 -11.86 6.67
N GLY A 10 -11.87 -11.13 6.45
CA GLY A 10 -12.37 -10.81 5.11
C GLY A 10 -13.15 -11.93 4.42
N TYR A 11 -13.24 -13.14 4.99
CA TYR A 11 -14.00 -14.23 4.40
C TYR A 11 -15.24 -14.57 5.23
N THR A 12 -16.39 -14.49 4.58
CA THR A 12 -17.66 -15.02 5.09
C THR A 12 -17.98 -16.30 4.32
N TYR A 13 -18.34 -17.37 5.03
CA TYR A 13 -18.63 -18.65 4.40
C TYR A 13 -19.70 -18.52 3.32
N ASP A 14 -19.43 -19.09 2.16
CA ASP A 14 -20.36 -19.17 1.04
C ASP A 14 -21.55 -20.12 1.33
N SER A 15 -22.43 -20.29 0.35
CA SER A 15 -23.59 -21.19 0.47
C SER A 15 -23.21 -22.65 0.69
N GLN A 16 -22.00 -23.06 0.29
CA GLN A 16 -21.45 -24.41 0.51
C GLN A 16 -20.71 -24.54 1.84
N ARG A 17 -20.56 -23.42 2.57
CA ARG A 17 -19.82 -23.35 3.85
C ARG A 17 -18.36 -23.82 3.71
N THR A 18 -17.71 -23.46 2.61
CA THR A 18 -16.32 -23.84 2.37
C THR A 18 -15.41 -23.17 3.40
N ILE A 19 -14.41 -23.89 3.88
CA ILE A 19 -13.42 -23.35 4.82
C ILE A 19 -12.35 -22.55 4.07
N SER A 20 -11.88 -23.06 2.93
CA SER A 20 -10.96 -22.34 2.05
C SER A 20 -11.71 -21.34 1.19
N VAL A 21 -11.12 -20.17 0.96
CA VAL A 21 -11.66 -19.17 0.05
C VAL A 21 -11.77 -19.74 -1.36
N PRO A 22 -12.96 -19.76 -1.98
CA PRO A 22 -13.13 -20.26 -3.36
C PRO A 22 -12.46 -19.36 -4.38
N ILE A 23 -12.02 -19.95 -5.49
CA ILE A 23 -11.51 -19.18 -6.65
C ILE A 23 -12.67 -18.88 -7.59
N TYR A 24 -13.13 -17.63 -7.60
CA TYR A 24 -14.13 -17.16 -8.56
C TYR A 24 -13.44 -16.75 -9.87
N GLN A 25 -13.07 -17.74 -10.68
CA GLN A 25 -12.43 -17.52 -11.99
C GLN A 25 -13.50 -17.12 -13.01
N ASN A 26 -13.95 -15.88 -12.92
CA ASN A 26 -15.07 -15.33 -13.67
C ASN A 26 -14.76 -13.91 -14.17
N THR A 27 -15.37 -13.52 -15.29
CA THR A 27 -15.17 -12.19 -15.88
C THR A 27 -16.31 -11.24 -15.51
N ALA A 28 -17.57 -11.67 -15.66
CA ALA A 28 -18.76 -10.82 -15.51
C ALA A 28 -19.80 -11.50 -14.63
N TYR A 29 -20.68 -10.68 -14.06
CA TYR A 29 -21.74 -11.13 -13.16
C TYR A 29 -23.11 -10.76 -13.74
N SER A 30 -24.10 -11.61 -13.56
CA SER A 30 -25.50 -11.32 -13.91
C SER A 30 -26.12 -10.39 -12.88
N PHE A 31 -27.16 -9.68 -13.31
CA PHE A 31 -28.00 -8.84 -12.46
C PHE A 31 -29.38 -9.43 -12.36
N GLU A 32 -30.02 -9.23 -11.22
CA GLU A 32 -31.44 -9.68 -11.01
C GLU A 32 -32.42 -8.80 -11.77
N SER A 33 -32.06 -7.54 -12.02
CA SER A 33 -32.90 -6.57 -12.73
C SER A 33 -32.05 -5.45 -13.36
N LEU A 34 -32.65 -4.70 -14.29
CA LEU A 34 -32.08 -3.49 -14.86
C LEU A 34 -31.84 -2.41 -13.78
N GLN A 35 -32.74 -2.32 -12.79
CA GLN A 35 -32.64 -1.39 -11.68
C GLN A 35 -31.41 -1.71 -10.81
N GLN A 36 -31.19 -3.01 -10.51
CA GLN A 36 -29.99 -3.42 -9.77
C GLN A 36 -28.71 -3.10 -10.55
N ALA A 37 -28.70 -3.36 -11.86
CA ALA A 37 -27.56 -3.01 -12.70
C ALA A 37 -27.27 -1.50 -12.61
N ALA A 38 -28.28 -0.65 -12.78
CA ALA A 38 -28.15 0.80 -12.69
C ALA A 38 -27.65 1.24 -11.31
N ALA A 39 -28.16 0.67 -10.23
CA ALA A 39 -27.76 0.98 -8.86
C ALA A 39 -26.29 0.62 -8.61
N ARG A 40 -25.81 -0.53 -9.08
CA ARG A 40 -24.40 -0.94 -8.93
C ARG A 40 -23.45 -0.09 -9.76
N PHE A 41 -23.79 0.20 -11.01
CA PHE A 41 -22.98 1.11 -11.84
C PHE A 41 -22.94 2.54 -11.29
N GLY A 42 -24.02 2.97 -10.62
CA GLY A 42 -24.12 4.29 -9.97
C GLY A 42 -23.58 4.34 -8.54
N LEU A 43 -22.95 3.27 -8.02
CA LEU A 43 -22.45 3.15 -6.64
C LEU A 43 -23.53 3.36 -5.55
N GLN A 44 -24.80 3.15 -5.90
CA GLN A 44 -25.94 3.17 -4.96
C GLN A 44 -26.13 1.81 -4.26
N GLU A 45 -25.67 0.73 -4.88
CA GLU A 45 -25.59 -0.62 -4.33
C GLU A 45 -24.20 -1.19 -4.54
N LEU A 46 -23.60 -1.75 -3.50
CA LEU A 46 -22.32 -2.46 -3.61
C LEU A 46 -22.56 -3.87 -4.14
N GLY A 47 -21.65 -4.36 -4.98
CA GLY A 47 -21.73 -5.71 -5.52
C GLY A 47 -20.82 -5.92 -6.72
N ASN A 48 -20.71 -7.18 -7.13
CA ASN A 48 -19.87 -7.54 -8.26
C ASN A 48 -20.55 -7.18 -9.59
N ILE A 49 -19.78 -6.56 -10.48
CA ILE A 49 -20.18 -6.19 -11.85
C ILE A 49 -19.29 -6.92 -12.85
N TYR A 50 -17.98 -6.75 -12.66
CA TYR A 50 -16.94 -7.22 -13.57
C TYR A 50 -15.64 -7.41 -12.79
N THR A 51 -14.95 -8.52 -12.99
CA THR A 51 -13.76 -8.91 -12.20
C THR A 51 -12.62 -7.88 -12.25
N ARG A 52 -12.57 -7.02 -13.26
CA ARG A 52 -11.59 -5.94 -13.30
C ARG A 52 -11.77 -4.92 -12.15
N LEU A 53 -12.99 -4.75 -11.64
CA LEU A 53 -13.31 -3.84 -10.52
C LEU A 53 -13.34 -4.59 -9.19
N THR A 54 -14.16 -5.64 -9.13
CA THR A 54 -14.41 -6.43 -7.92
C THR A 54 -14.55 -7.92 -8.26
N ASN A 55 -14.07 -8.78 -7.37
CA ASN A 55 -14.21 -10.23 -7.49
C ASN A 55 -14.16 -10.84 -6.10
N PRO A 56 -15.04 -11.77 -5.73
CA PRO A 56 -15.12 -12.30 -4.38
C PRO A 56 -13.79 -12.84 -3.83
N THR A 57 -12.92 -13.41 -4.65
CA THR A 57 -11.60 -13.91 -4.21
C THR A 57 -10.62 -12.78 -3.97
N THR A 58 -10.54 -11.78 -4.86
CA THR A 58 -9.65 -10.62 -4.69
C THR A 58 -10.11 -9.74 -3.55
N ASP A 59 -11.42 -9.63 -3.33
CA ASP A 59 -11.99 -8.80 -2.25
C ASP A 59 -11.64 -9.37 -0.88
N VAL A 60 -11.64 -10.71 -0.72
CA VAL A 60 -11.16 -11.37 0.51
C VAL A 60 -9.69 -11.03 0.76
N LEU A 61 -8.83 -11.06 -0.28
CA LEU A 61 -7.42 -10.69 -0.12
C LEU A 61 -7.27 -9.24 0.33
N GLY A 62 -7.99 -8.31 -0.31
CA GLY A 62 -7.99 -6.89 0.07
C GLY A 62 -8.44 -6.67 1.51
N ALA A 63 -9.57 -7.25 1.89
CA ALA A 63 -10.12 -7.15 3.24
C ALA A 63 -9.19 -7.76 4.30
N ARG A 64 -8.55 -8.89 3.99
CA ARG A 64 -7.62 -9.57 4.90
C ARG A 64 -6.34 -8.76 5.12
N LEU A 65 -5.76 -8.20 4.04
CA LEU A 65 -4.61 -7.31 4.14
C LEU A 65 -4.93 -6.06 4.97
N ALA A 66 -6.08 -5.42 4.71
CA ALA A 66 -6.53 -4.27 5.50
C ALA A 66 -6.69 -4.64 6.99
N ALA A 67 -7.32 -5.77 7.31
CA ALA A 67 -7.51 -6.21 8.69
C ALA A 67 -6.18 -6.48 9.41
N VAL A 68 -5.22 -7.13 8.73
CA VAL A 68 -3.89 -7.46 9.30
C VAL A 68 -3.09 -6.19 9.61
N GLU A 69 -3.20 -5.17 8.77
CA GLU A 69 -2.49 -3.90 8.94
C GLU A 69 -3.24 -2.90 9.84
N GLY A 70 -4.55 -3.07 10.00
CA GLY A 70 -5.42 -2.15 10.75
C GLY A 70 -6.00 -1.02 9.90
N GLY A 71 -6.07 -1.23 8.58
CA GLY A 71 -6.66 -0.30 7.61
C GLY A 71 -8.18 -0.43 7.48
N ALA A 72 -8.79 0.51 6.73
CA ALA A 72 -10.21 0.54 6.43
C ALA A 72 -10.58 -0.31 5.21
N PHE A 73 -9.74 -0.28 4.18
CA PHE A 73 -10.01 -0.94 2.90
C PHE A 73 -8.71 -1.30 2.19
N GLY A 74 -8.70 -2.42 1.48
CA GLY A 74 -7.57 -2.86 0.67
C GLY A 74 -7.97 -3.12 -0.80
N VAL A 75 -7.22 -2.57 -1.74
CA VAL A 75 -7.42 -2.73 -3.19
C VAL A 75 -6.28 -3.56 -3.77
N PRO A 76 -6.48 -4.83 -4.11
CA PRO A 76 -5.49 -5.63 -4.81
C PRO A 76 -5.27 -5.16 -6.25
N THR A 77 -4.01 -5.20 -6.69
CA THR A 77 -3.58 -4.81 -8.04
C THR A 77 -2.67 -5.87 -8.63
N SER A 78 -2.40 -5.82 -9.94
CA SER A 78 -1.59 -6.83 -10.64
C SER A 78 -0.11 -6.88 -10.20
N SER A 79 0.39 -5.80 -9.58
CA SER A 79 1.79 -5.71 -9.12
C SER A 79 1.97 -4.55 -8.12
N GLY A 80 3.07 -4.57 -7.36
CA GLY A 80 3.46 -3.45 -6.51
C GLY A 80 3.67 -2.16 -7.29
N SER A 81 4.24 -2.22 -8.49
CA SER A 81 4.42 -1.04 -9.35
C SER A 81 3.08 -0.43 -9.77
N ALA A 82 2.07 -1.27 -10.06
CA ALA A 82 0.72 -0.79 -10.35
C ALA A 82 0.08 -0.15 -9.11
N ALA A 83 0.27 -0.74 -7.91
CA ALA A 83 -0.21 -0.17 -6.66
C ALA A 83 0.40 1.21 -6.41
N ILE A 84 1.72 1.36 -6.56
CA ILE A 84 2.41 2.65 -6.39
C ILE A 84 1.91 3.68 -7.41
N PHE A 85 1.85 3.30 -8.70
CA PHE A 85 1.36 4.19 -9.74
C PHE A 85 -0.07 4.67 -9.46
N TYR A 86 -0.98 3.76 -9.13
CA TYR A 86 -2.37 4.10 -8.84
C TYR A 86 -2.52 4.96 -7.58
N ALA A 87 -1.77 4.67 -6.53
CA ALA A 87 -1.80 5.48 -5.31
C ALA A 87 -1.36 6.92 -5.58
N ILE A 88 -0.28 7.11 -6.38
CA ILE A 88 0.21 8.44 -6.75
C ILE A 88 -0.76 9.16 -7.70
N ALA A 89 -1.18 8.49 -8.78
CA ALA A 89 -2.09 9.07 -9.77
C ALA A 89 -3.48 9.38 -9.21
N ASN A 90 -3.87 8.71 -8.13
CA ASN A 90 -5.09 9.02 -7.37
C ASN A 90 -4.99 10.33 -6.58
N CYS A 91 -3.77 10.78 -6.23
CA CYS A 91 -3.51 12.04 -5.53
C CYS A 91 -3.17 13.19 -6.48
N ALA A 92 -2.38 12.91 -7.52
CA ALA A 92 -1.67 13.90 -8.34
C ALA A 92 -2.04 13.77 -9.81
N GLN A 93 -2.07 14.89 -10.49
CA GLN A 93 -2.34 15.01 -11.91
C GLN A 93 -1.32 15.94 -12.59
N ASN A 94 -1.50 16.23 -13.89
CA ASN A 94 -0.64 17.15 -14.63
C ASN A 94 -0.51 18.51 -13.91
N GLY A 95 0.73 18.96 -13.70
CA GLY A 95 1.09 20.19 -12.98
C GLY A 95 1.35 20.01 -11.50
N ASP A 96 1.04 18.84 -10.93
CA ASP A 96 1.27 18.54 -9.51
C ASP A 96 2.67 17.99 -9.23
N THR A 97 3.05 18.01 -7.95
CA THR A 97 4.33 17.52 -7.44
C THR A 97 4.13 16.46 -6.38
N ILE A 98 4.98 15.45 -6.36
CA ILE A 98 5.12 14.51 -5.25
C ILE A 98 6.51 14.62 -4.63
N LEU A 99 6.61 14.35 -3.33
CA LEU A 99 7.90 14.25 -2.65
C LEU A 99 8.20 12.79 -2.35
N TYR A 100 9.44 12.36 -2.52
CA TYR A 100 9.83 10.97 -2.24
C TYR A 100 11.19 10.89 -1.54
N ALA A 101 11.35 9.86 -0.70
CA ALA A 101 12.58 9.62 0.04
C ALA A 101 13.73 9.19 -0.90
N ASN A 102 14.96 9.63 -0.62
CA ASN A 102 16.14 9.31 -1.43
C ASN A 102 16.55 7.83 -1.38
N LYS A 103 16.08 7.06 -0.39
CA LYS A 103 16.38 5.63 -0.24
C LYS A 103 15.11 4.81 -0.45
N ILE A 104 14.86 4.48 -1.70
CA ILE A 104 13.72 3.67 -2.14
C ILE A 104 14.16 2.70 -3.24
N TYR A 105 13.30 1.75 -3.57
CA TYR A 105 13.48 0.80 -4.66
C TYR A 105 13.76 1.51 -6.00
N GLY A 106 14.79 1.07 -6.71
CA GLY A 106 15.22 1.71 -7.97
C GLY A 106 14.15 1.75 -9.04
N GLY A 107 13.27 0.74 -9.11
CA GLY A 107 12.12 0.76 -10.03
C GLY A 107 11.10 1.85 -9.70
N THR A 108 10.86 2.10 -8.42
CA THR A 108 9.99 3.21 -7.95
C THR A 108 10.62 4.56 -8.25
N GLN A 109 11.92 4.70 -8.02
CA GLN A 109 12.63 5.93 -8.39
C GLN A 109 12.54 6.20 -9.90
N THR A 110 12.74 5.17 -10.73
CA THR A 110 12.58 5.29 -12.19
C THR A 110 11.16 5.67 -12.58
N LEU A 111 10.15 5.07 -11.95
CA LEU A 111 8.74 5.43 -12.13
C LEU A 111 8.52 6.92 -11.85
N PHE A 112 9.03 7.44 -10.72
CA PHE A 112 8.83 8.82 -10.31
C PHE A 112 9.56 9.83 -11.21
N VAL A 113 10.85 9.61 -11.44
CA VAL A 113 11.70 10.58 -12.17
C VAL A 113 11.41 10.60 -13.67
N HIS A 114 11.08 9.46 -14.27
CA HIS A 114 10.96 9.35 -15.72
C HIS A 114 9.53 9.11 -16.21
N THR A 115 8.79 8.19 -15.57
CA THR A 115 7.47 7.80 -16.07
C THR A 115 6.41 8.84 -15.69
N LEU A 116 6.33 9.26 -14.42
CA LEU A 116 5.36 10.27 -13.98
C LEU A 116 5.54 11.61 -14.68
N LYS A 117 6.76 11.97 -15.03
CA LYS A 117 7.04 13.17 -15.82
C LYS A 117 6.30 13.20 -17.16
N ARG A 118 6.06 12.03 -17.77
CA ARG A 118 5.27 11.92 -19.02
C ARG A 118 3.78 12.21 -18.82
N PHE A 119 3.31 12.11 -17.59
CA PHE A 119 1.96 12.48 -17.16
C PHE A 119 1.90 13.91 -16.59
N GLY A 120 3.01 14.66 -16.66
CA GLY A 120 3.11 16.02 -16.15
C GLY A 120 3.18 16.12 -14.63
N ILE A 121 3.48 15.03 -13.93
CA ILE A 121 3.67 14.98 -12.47
C ILE A 121 5.17 15.10 -12.20
N GLU A 122 5.57 16.11 -11.42
CA GLU A 122 6.95 16.27 -10.95
C GLU A 122 7.23 15.45 -9.70
N ALA A 123 8.46 14.99 -9.52
CA ALA A 123 8.89 14.26 -8.35
C ALA A 123 10.16 14.89 -7.75
N CYS A 124 10.09 15.34 -6.50
CA CYS A 124 11.19 15.94 -5.79
C CYS A 124 11.67 15.03 -4.66
N VAL A 125 12.99 14.86 -4.54
CA VAL A 125 13.61 13.97 -3.56
C VAL A 125 13.92 14.71 -2.26
N PHE A 126 13.62 14.07 -1.12
CA PHE A 126 14.07 14.49 0.20
C PHE A 126 14.99 13.44 0.84
N ASP A 127 15.81 13.87 1.79
CA ASP A 127 16.75 12.99 2.48
C ASP A 127 16.12 12.41 3.74
N ILE A 128 16.06 11.06 3.85
CA ILE A 128 15.53 10.39 5.04
C ILE A 128 16.44 10.53 6.27
N ASP A 129 17.70 10.85 6.08
CA ASP A 129 18.64 11.06 7.19
C ASP A 129 18.59 12.50 7.73
N ASP A 130 17.94 13.43 6.99
CA ASP A 130 17.68 14.81 7.39
C ASP A 130 16.26 15.25 7.00
N ILE A 131 15.25 14.60 7.58
CA ILE A 131 13.84 14.88 7.27
C ILE A 131 13.48 16.32 7.58
N GLU A 132 13.87 16.83 8.76
CA GLU A 132 13.53 18.19 9.21
C GLU A 132 14.15 19.26 8.30
N GLY A 133 15.39 19.05 7.86
CA GLY A 133 16.11 20.00 7.01
C GLY A 133 15.79 19.88 5.52
N SER A 134 15.26 18.74 5.07
CA SER A 134 15.06 18.50 3.63
C SER A 134 13.61 18.48 3.18
N LEU A 135 12.68 17.87 3.95
CA LEU A 135 11.32 17.60 3.49
C LEU A 135 10.44 18.83 3.46
N GLU A 136 10.34 19.58 4.56
CA GLU A 136 9.33 20.64 4.69
C GLU A 136 9.55 21.80 3.71
N LYS A 137 10.81 22.13 3.40
CA LYS A 137 11.15 23.20 2.45
C LYS A 137 10.79 22.90 0.99
N LEU A 138 10.51 21.64 0.65
CA LEU A 138 10.08 21.23 -0.69
C LEU A 138 8.56 21.33 -0.88
N ILE A 139 7.82 21.54 0.21
CA ILE A 139 6.36 21.58 0.17
C ILE A 139 5.87 22.91 -0.39
N ASP A 140 5.04 22.83 -1.42
CA ASP A 140 4.31 23.96 -2.00
C ASP A 140 2.81 23.62 -2.19
N SER A 141 2.04 24.50 -2.87
CA SER A 141 0.62 24.28 -3.15
C SER A 141 0.36 23.12 -4.12
N ARG A 142 1.35 22.75 -4.94
CA ARG A 142 1.27 21.66 -5.93
C ARG A 142 1.57 20.30 -5.29
N THR A 143 2.15 20.25 -4.10
CA THR A 143 2.54 19.00 -3.44
C THR A 143 1.30 18.19 -3.03
N LYS A 144 1.16 16.97 -3.55
CA LYS A 144 -0.01 16.09 -3.34
C LYS A 144 0.27 14.85 -2.50
N ALA A 145 1.49 14.33 -2.52
CA ALA A 145 1.84 13.13 -1.77
C ALA A 145 3.28 13.18 -1.29
N ILE A 146 3.53 12.51 -0.16
CA ILE A 146 4.88 12.22 0.35
C ILE A 146 5.03 10.71 0.40
N PHE A 147 5.99 10.18 -0.38
CA PHE A 147 6.23 8.74 -0.52
C PHE A 147 7.55 8.33 0.13
N PHE A 148 7.55 7.21 0.85
CA PHE A 148 8.74 6.60 1.43
C PHE A 148 8.58 5.09 1.61
N GLU A 149 9.67 4.38 1.83
CA GLU A 149 9.67 2.97 2.22
C GLU A 149 9.90 2.85 3.73
N SER A 150 9.16 1.99 4.41
CA SER A 150 9.34 1.73 5.84
C SER A 150 10.72 1.13 6.13
N LEU A 151 11.12 0.15 5.32
CA LEU A 151 12.43 -0.49 5.28
C LEU A 151 12.90 -0.53 3.82
N SER A 152 13.93 0.22 3.50
CA SER A 152 14.32 0.47 2.13
C SER A 152 15.04 -0.71 1.46
N ASN A 153 14.82 -0.86 0.17
CA ASN A 153 15.54 -1.79 -0.70
C ASN A 153 16.45 -0.98 -1.65
N PRO A 154 17.80 -1.20 -1.71
CA PRO A 154 18.55 -2.29 -1.06
C PRO A 154 19.27 -1.89 0.25
N GLN A 155 19.18 -0.64 0.70
CA GLN A 155 20.06 -0.12 1.76
C GLN A 155 19.67 -0.60 3.16
N ILE A 156 18.50 -1.20 3.36
CA ILE A 156 17.94 -1.58 4.67
C ILE A 156 17.95 -0.40 5.65
N SER A 157 17.67 0.78 5.11
CA SER A 157 17.51 2.02 5.88
C SER A 157 16.10 2.12 6.40
N ILE A 158 15.91 2.71 7.57
CA ILE A 158 14.60 2.90 8.19
C ILE A 158 14.25 4.39 8.19
N ALA A 159 13.11 4.73 7.60
CA ALA A 159 12.58 6.09 7.66
C ALA A 159 11.98 6.39 9.03
N ASP A 160 12.21 7.59 9.59
CA ASP A 160 11.49 8.07 10.78
C ASP A 160 10.04 8.39 10.37
N THR A 161 9.19 7.37 10.45
CA THR A 161 7.79 7.43 10.00
C THR A 161 7.02 8.55 10.68
N GLU A 162 7.17 8.74 12.00
CA GLU A 162 6.46 9.81 12.74
C GLU A 162 6.95 11.21 12.35
N ALA A 163 8.22 11.39 12.05
CA ALA A 163 8.72 12.67 11.57
C ALA A 163 8.09 13.04 10.22
N ILE A 164 8.04 12.09 9.28
CA ILE A 164 7.42 12.30 7.96
C ILE A 164 5.92 12.57 8.09
N THR A 165 5.19 11.74 8.84
CA THR A 165 3.73 11.86 8.97
C THR A 165 3.31 13.12 9.73
N ARG A 166 4.10 13.57 10.69
CA ARG A 166 3.90 14.84 11.38
C ARG A 166 3.95 16.03 10.41
N ILE A 167 4.95 16.06 9.53
CA ILE A 167 5.06 17.09 8.48
C ILE A 167 3.90 16.98 7.48
N ALA A 168 3.60 15.76 7.01
CA ALA A 168 2.48 15.51 6.11
C ALA A 168 1.15 16.01 6.69
N LYS A 169 0.85 15.67 7.94
CA LYS A 169 -0.34 16.09 8.66
C LYS A 169 -0.42 17.62 8.83
N LYS A 170 0.70 18.27 9.18
CA LYS A 170 0.79 19.73 9.32
C LYS A 170 0.37 20.44 8.03
N HIS A 171 0.75 19.91 6.88
CA HIS A 171 0.47 20.47 5.57
C HIS A 171 -0.75 19.86 4.87
N LYS A 172 -1.49 18.96 5.54
CA LYS A 172 -2.66 18.24 5.01
C LYS A 172 -2.35 17.52 3.68
N ILE A 173 -1.20 16.83 3.61
CA ILE A 173 -0.73 16.07 2.47
C ILE A 173 -0.83 14.58 2.79
N ILE A 174 -1.28 13.77 1.82
CA ILE A 174 -1.34 12.31 1.96
C ILE A 174 0.07 11.74 2.04
N SER A 175 0.33 10.96 3.07
CA SER A 175 1.54 10.15 3.22
C SER A 175 1.31 8.73 2.69
N ILE A 176 2.25 8.24 1.86
CA ILE A 176 2.22 6.91 1.25
C ILE A 176 3.47 6.15 1.65
N CYS A 177 3.30 5.02 2.32
CA CYS A 177 4.40 4.16 2.76
C CYS A 177 4.40 2.85 1.97
N ASP A 178 5.49 2.52 1.31
CA ASP A 178 5.70 1.17 0.81
C ASP A 178 6.20 0.29 1.96
N ASN A 179 5.35 -0.65 2.38
CA ASN A 179 5.62 -1.55 3.50
C ASN A 179 5.98 -2.98 3.05
N THR A 180 6.43 -3.12 1.81
CA THR A 180 6.72 -4.42 1.17
C THR A 180 7.73 -5.25 1.95
N VAL A 181 8.84 -4.64 2.40
CA VAL A 181 9.95 -5.37 3.04
C VAL A 181 9.63 -5.68 4.49
N ALA A 182 9.12 -4.71 5.23
CA ALA A 182 8.78 -4.90 6.65
C ALA A 182 7.54 -5.78 6.83
N THR A 183 6.57 -5.69 5.93
CA THR A 183 5.23 -6.25 6.07
C THR A 183 4.48 -5.75 7.32
N ALA A 184 3.18 -5.96 7.39
CA ALA A 184 2.37 -5.59 8.55
C ALA A 184 2.75 -6.35 9.84
N PHE A 185 3.56 -7.41 9.74
CA PHE A 185 3.98 -8.20 10.89
C PHE A 185 5.20 -7.62 11.62
N LEU A 186 6.06 -6.88 10.93
CA LEU A 186 7.17 -6.16 11.57
C LEU A 186 6.84 -4.71 11.84
N HIS A 187 6.10 -4.05 10.93
CA HIS A 187 5.79 -2.63 11.02
C HIS A 187 4.36 -2.36 10.57
N LYS A 188 3.59 -1.60 11.35
CA LYS A 188 2.25 -1.13 11.01
C LYS A 188 2.27 0.38 10.77
N PRO A 189 2.35 0.83 9.52
CA PRO A 189 2.48 2.25 9.21
C PRO A 189 1.35 3.12 9.77
N PHE A 190 0.12 2.60 9.85
CA PHE A 190 -1.05 3.35 10.35
C PHE A 190 -0.95 3.70 11.84
N ASP A 191 -0.26 2.89 12.65
CA ASP A 191 -0.03 3.18 14.07
C ASP A 191 0.84 4.43 14.25
N TYR A 192 1.56 4.85 13.20
CA TYR A 192 2.44 6.01 13.16
C TYR A 192 1.93 7.14 12.23
N GLY A 193 0.65 7.11 11.88
CA GLY A 193 -0.04 8.20 11.18
C GLY A 193 0.10 8.21 9.66
N VAL A 194 0.56 7.15 9.04
CA VAL A 194 0.55 6.99 7.57
C VAL A 194 -0.89 6.94 7.06
N ASP A 195 -1.13 7.50 5.88
CA ASP A 195 -2.46 7.56 5.29
C ASP A 195 -2.74 6.39 4.34
N ILE A 196 -1.77 6.03 3.52
CA ILE A 196 -1.84 4.93 2.54
C ILE A 196 -0.62 4.04 2.70
N SER A 197 -0.87 2.74 2.76
CA SER A 197 0.18 1.72 2.67
C SER A 197 0.10 1.02 1.32
N VAL A 198 1.24 0.79 0.68
CA VAL A 198 1.32 0.04 -0.59
C VAL A 198 2.24 -1.17 -0.44
N TYR A 199 1.97 -2.18 -1.25
CA TYR A 199 2.70 -3.45 -1.21
C TYR A 199 3.01 -3.99 -2.59
N SER A 200 4.19 -4.55 -2.74
CA SER A 200 4.44 -5.63 -3.69
C SER A 200 4.16 -6.97 -2.99
N LEU A 201 2.97 -7.52 -3.17
CA LEU A 201 2.58 -8.82 -2.61
C LEU A 201 3.40 -9.97 -3.17
N SER A 202 4.10 -9.75 -4.29
CA SER A 202 4.99 -10.71 -4.95
C SER A 202 6.19 -11.13 -4.07
N LYS A 203 6.48 -10.36 -3.00
CA LYS A 203 7.65 -10.56 -2.13
C LYS A 203 7.28 -11.45 -0.95
N TYR A 204 7.37 -10.94 0.28
CA TYR A 204 7.17 -11.75 1.47
C TYR A 204 5.74 -12.25 1.66
N VAL A 205 4.71 -11.52 1.17
CA VAL A 205 3.32 -12.00 1.24
C VAL A 205 3.16 -13.30 0.46
N ASN A 206 3.61 -13.34 -0.80
CA ASN A 206 3.68 -14.59 -1.57
C ASN A 206 4.66 -15.59 -0.92
N GLY A 207 5.90 -15.15 -0.71
CA GLY A 207 6.96 -15.92 -0.06
C GLY A 207 7.55 -17.07 -0.87
N GLN A 208 7.01 -17.38 -2.04
CA GLN A 208 7.38 -18.54 -2.88
C GLN A 208 7.79 -18.16 -4.31
N GLY A 209 7.65 -16.88 -4.69
CA GLY A 209 7.96 -16.41 -6.04
C GLY A 209 7.02 -16.94 -7.13
N SER A 210 5.82 -17.41 -6.77
CA SER A 210 4.87 -18.09 -7.66
C SER A 210 3.80 -17.20 -8.25
N ALA A 211 3.55 -16.00 -7.67
CA ALA A 211 2.54 -15.05 -8.15
C ALA A 211 3.02 -13.61 -8.05
N LEU A 212 2.61 -12.79 -9.01
CA LEU A 212 2.72 -11.35 -8.93
C LEU A 212 1.46 -10.77 -8.28
N GLY A 213 1.62 -9.69 -7.53
CA GLY A 213 0.52 -8.92 -6.98
C GLY A 213 0.99 -7.63 -6.31
N GLY A 214 0.07 -6.73 -6.12
CA GLY A 214 0.23 -5.52 -5.32
C GLY A 214 -1.02 -5.23 -4.52
N ALA A 215 -0.95 -4.29 -3.60
CA ALA A 215 -2.10 -3.80 -2.87
C ALA A 215 -1.91 -2.34 -2.48
N ILE A 216 -3.03 -1.64 -2.38
CA ILE A 216 -3.16 -0.31 -1.77
C ILE A 216 -4.06 -0.48 -0.56
N ILE A 217 -3.63 -0.04 0.61
CA ILE A 217 -4.43 -0.10 1.83
C ILE A 217 -4.64 1.33 2.33
N GLU A 218 -5.88 1.68 2.60
CA GLU A 218 -6.31 2.96 3.12
C GLU A 218 -6.53 2.87 4.63
N ARG A 219 -6.01 3.85 5.40
CA ARG A 219 -6.26 3.91 6.85
C ARG A 219 -7.71 4.30 7.17
N ASN A 220 -8.13 3.99 8.38
CA ASN A 220 -9.39 4.49 8.93
C ASN A 220 -9.37 6.02 9.03
N GLY A 221 -10.50 6.66 8.67
CA GLY A 221 -10.68 8.11 8.81
C GLY A 221 -9.89 8.96 7.79
N LEU A 222 -9.35 8.40 6.72
CA LEU A 222 -8.66 9.18 5.67
C LEU A 222 -9.58 10.21 4.99
N ASN A 223 -10.87 9.91 4.90
CA ASN A 223 -11.86 10.83 4.33
C ASN A 223 -11.83 12.24 4.96
N GLU A 224 -11.54 12.34 6.25
CA GLU A 224 -11.44 13.61 6.98
C GLU A 224 -10.31 14.51 6.46
N LEU A 225 -9.21 13.89 5.99
CA LEU A 225 -8.10 14.64 5.40
C LEU A 225 -8.41 15.09 3.97
N ILE A 226 -9.13 14.27 3.21
CA ILE A 226 -9.41 14.50 1.78
C ILE A 226 -10.60 15.45 1.59
N LYS A 227 -11.65 15.29 2.39
CA LYS A 227 -12.88 16.09 2.28
C LYS A 227 -12.59 17.57 2.52
N ASP A 228 -13.11 18.41 1.63
CA ASP A 228 -12.96 19.86 1.66
C ASP A 228 -11.49 20.35 1.63
N ASN A 229 -10.56 19.46 1.25
CA ASN A 229 -9.15 19.78 1.10
C ASN A 229 -8.86 20.26 -0.33
N PRO A 230 -8.47 21.53 -0.53
CA PRO A 230 -8.22 22.07 -1.87
C PRO A 230 -7.04 21.40 -2.60
N ARG A 231 -6.22 20.63 -1.89
CA ARG A 231 -5.16 19.84 -2.54
C ARG A 231 -5.70 18.70 -3.40
N TYR A 232 -6.93 18.22 -3.12
CA TYR A 232 -7.50 17.02 -3.75
C TYR A 232 -8.82 17.34 -4.47
N PRO A 233 -8.81 18.21 -5.51
CA PRO A 233 -10.03 18.60 -6.21
C PRO A 233 -10.75 17.40 -6.83
N ALA A 234 -10.03 16.41 -7.34
CA ALA A 234 -10.61 15.23 -7.96
C ALA A 234 -11.55 14.40 -7.05
N PHE A 235 -11.47 14.58 -5.73
CA PHE A 235 -12.40 13.96 -4.78
C PHE A 235 -13.57 14.88 -4.41
N ASN A 236 -13.39 16.20 -4.55
CA ASN A 236 -14.27 17.24 -4.03
C ASN A 236 -15.10 17.95 -5.11
N THR A 237 -14.86 17.65 -6.38
CA THR A 237 -15.63 18.20 -7.51
C THR A 237 -16.39 17.10 -8.24
N PRO A 238 -17.47 17.43 -8.97
CA PRO A 238 -18.19 16.45 -9.77
C PRO A 238 -17.32 15.78 -10.82
N ASP A 239 -17.32 14.46 -10.85
CA ASP A 239 -16.62 13.65 -11.84
C ASP A 239 -17.54 13.36 -13.03
N GLU A 240 -17.25 13.95 -14.19
CA GLU A 240 -18.03 13.78 -15.41
C GLU A 240 -18.05 12.32 -15.90
N SER A 241 -16.94 11.58 -15.68
CA SER A 241 -16.83 10.16 -16.09
C SER A 241 -17.72 9.24 -15.26
N TYR A 242 -18.19 9.76 -14.11
CA TYR A 242 -19.07 9.04 -13.18
C TYR A 242 -20.37 9.80 -12.91
N HIS A 243 -20.95 10.38 -13.97
CA HIS A 243 -22.27 11.06 -13.94
C HIS A 243 -22.37 12.21 -12.91
N GLY A 244 -21.27 12.92 -12.67
CA GLY A 244 -21.23 14.04 -11.73
C GLY A 244 -21.07 13.62 -10.26
N LEU A 245 -20.63 12.40 -9.98
CA LEU A 245 -20.35 11.94 -8.63
C LEU A 245 -19.27 12.81 -7.97
N VAL A 246 -19.53 13.23 -6.74
CA VAL A 246 -18.51 13.81 -5.85
C VAL A 246 -18.08 12.73 -4.86
N TYR A 247 -16.86 12.22 -4.99
CA TYR A 247 -16.37 11.11 -4.14
C TYR A 247 -16.42 11.45 -2.65
N ALA A 248 -16.11 12.70 -2.28
CA ALA A 248 -16.15 13.16 -0.89
C ALA A 248 -17.55 13.08 -0.24
N SER A 249 -18.63 12.92 -1.01
CA SER A 249 -19.99 12.75 -0.49
C SER A 249 -20.32 11.31 -0.08
N LEU A 250 -19.50 10.34 -0.51
CA LEU A 250 -19.76 8.92 -0.24
C LEU A 250 -19.47 8.55 1.22
N PRO A 251 -20.29 7.69 1.85
CA PRO A 251 -20.03 7.12 3.17
C PRO A 251 -19.09 5.89 3.11
N LEU A 252 -18.12 5.89 2.21
CA LEU A 252 -17.21 4.80 1.90
C LEU A 252 -15.75 5.27 2.01
N PRO A 253 -14.74 4.37 2.05
CA PRO A 253 -13.34 4.71 1.92
C PRO A 253 -13.04 5.32 0.54
N ILE A 254 -13.14 6.65 0.43
CA ILE A 254 -13.23 7.36 -0.86
C ILE A 254 -11.96 7.25 -1.70
N PHE A 255 -10.80 7.15 -1.06
CA PHE A 255 -9.53 6.95 -1.76
C PHE A 255 -9.55 5.63 -2.52
N SER A 256 -9.90 4.55 -1.84
CA SER A 256 -9.97 3.20 -2.41
C SER A 256 -11.07 3.06 -3.45
N ILE A 257 -12.24 3.67 -3.21
CA ILE A 257 -13.34 3.66 -4.19
C ILE A 257 -12.91 4.34 -5.49
N ARG A 258 -12.23 5.49 -5.41
CA ARG A 258 -11.73 6.16 -6.61
C ARG A 258 -10.64 5.35 -7.32
N VAL A 259 -9.76 4.66 -6.58
CA VAL A 259 -8.81 3.73 -7.21
C VAL A 259 -9.53 2.66 -8.03
N ILE A 260 -10.61 2.09 -7.52
CA ILE A 260 -11.38 1.04 -8.21
C ILE A 260 -12.10 1.60 -9.44
N THR A 261 -12.81 2.72 -9.28
CA THR A 261 -13.69 3.27 -10.31
C THR A 261 -12.96 4.02 -11.42
N GLU A 262 -11.82 4.62 -11.10
CA GLU A 262 -11.00 5.37 -12.05
C GLU A 262 -9.85 4.52 -12.59
N TRP A 263 -8.96 4.06 -11.71
CA TRP A 263 -7.69 3.47 -12.11
C TRP A 263 -7.80 2.00 -12.51
N LEU A 264 -8.40 1.14 -11.67
CA LEU A 264 -8.62 -0.26 -12.03
C LEU A 264 -9.55 -0.40 -13.22
N ARG A 265 -10.64 0.34 -13.22
CA ARG A 265 -11.63 0.28 -14.31
C ARG A 265 -11.05 0.67 -15.65
N ASN A 266 -10.29 1.78 -15.71
CA ASN A 266 -9.89 2.40 -16.97
C ASN A 266 -8.51 1.93 -17.47
N ILE A 267 -7.56 1.65 -16.56
CA ILE A 267 -6.20 1.20 -16.90
C ILE A 267 -6.08 -0.33 -16.84
N GLY A 268 -6.80 -0.99 -15.94
CA GLY A 268 -6.99 -2.43 -15.98
C GLY A 268 -5.87 -3.28 -15.37
N ALA A 269 -4.95 -2.72 -14.55
CA ALA A 269 -3.94 -3.52 -13.85
C ALA A 269 -4.53 -4.27 -12.64
N THR A 270 -5.54 -5.08 -12.88
CA THR A 270 -6.25 -5.88 -11.89
C THR A 270 -5.52 -7.18 -11.57
N LEU A 271 -5.72 -7.69 -10.37
CA LEU A 271 -5.19 -8.98 -9.93
C LEU A 271 -6.12 -10.12 -10.38
N SER A 272 -5.56 -11.23 -10.90
CA SER A 272 -6.38 -12.40 -11.21
C SER A 272 -6.86 -13.10 -9.93
N PRO A 273 -8.07 -13.71 -9.93
CA PRO A 273 -8.56 -14.47 -8.78
C PRO A 273 -7.64 -15.63 -8.38
N HIS A 274 -7.04 -16.31 -9.34
CA HIS A 274 -6.08 -17.38 -9.06
C HIS A 274 -4.82 -16.86 -8.37
N SER A 275 -4.24 -15.73 -8.83
CA SER A 275 -3.10 -15.10 -8.13
C SER A 275 -3.48 -14.63 -6.73
N ALA A 276 -4.69 -14.06 -6.56
CA ALA A 276 -5.19 -13.66 -5.25
C ALA A 276 -5.28 -14.85 -4.29
N TRP A 277 -5.75 -15.99 -4.75
CA TRP A 277 -5.80 -17.21 -3.95
C TRP A 277 -4.40 -17.69 -3.51
N ILE A 278 -3.41 -17.68 -4.42
CA ILE A 278 -2.01 -18.02 -4.08
C ILE A 278 -1.47 -17.05 -3.02
N LEU A 279 -1.74 -15.76 -3.16
CA LEU A 279 -1.30 -14.73 -2.20
C LEU A 279 -1.97 -14.89 -0.83
N LEU A 280 -3.24 -15.31 -0.78
CA LEU A 280 -3.93 -15.66 0.46
C LEU A 280 -3.21 -16.81 1.18
N GLN A 281 -2.82 -17.87 0.47
CA GLN A 281 -2.05 -19.00 1.05
C GLN A 281 -0.70 -18.52 1.61
N GLY A 282 -0.02 -17.62 0.91
CA GLY A 282 1.23 -17.02 1.40
C GLY A 282 1.03 -16.16 2.65
N LEU A 283 -0.04 -15.38 2.69
CA LEU A 283 -0.35 -14.49 3.83
C LEU A 283 -0.61 -15.28 5.13
N GLU A 284 -1.26 -16.44 5.04
CA GLU A 284 -1.59 -17.29 6.19
C GLU A 284 -0.36 -17.75 7.00
N THR A 285 0.80 -17.88 6.36
CA THR A 285 2.06 -18.30 7.01
C THR A 285 3.09 -17.16 7.12
N LEU A 286 2.73 -15.94 6.76
CA LEU A 286 3.67 -14.83 6.64
C LEU A 286 4.39 -14.53 7.97
N GLU A 287 3.70 -14.52 9.10
CA GLU A 287 4.32 -14.22 10.40
C GLU A 287 5.43 -15.21 10.74
N LEU A 288 5.18 -16.49 10.57
CA LEU A 288 6.17 -17.55 10.82
C LEU A 288 7.42 -17.36 9.96
N ARG A 289 7.20 -17.05 8.67
CA ARG A 289 8.29 -16.88 7.70
C ARG A 289 9.09 -15.61 7.97
N ILE A 290 8.43 -14.46 8.16
CA ILE A 290 9.13 -13.20 8.36
C ILE A 290 9.93 -13.19 9.67
N LYS A 291 9.40 -13.77 10.73
CA LYS A 291 10.11 -13.96 12.00
C LYS A 291 11.38 -14.80 11.80
N LYS A 292 11.28 -15.89 11.03
CA LYS A 292 12.43 -16.76 10.75
C LYS A 292 13.47 -16.06 9.85
N HIS A 293 13.01 -15.31 8.84
CA HIS A 293 13.89 -14.50 7.99
C HIS A 293 14.69 -13.49 8.82
N SER A 294 14.01 -12.72 9.69
CA SER A 294 14.66 -11.72 10.55
C SER A 294 15.70 -12.33 11.49
N GLN A 295 15.37 -13.47 12.13
CA GLN A 295 16.31 -14.21 12.97
C GLN A 295 17.55 -14.68 12.21
N ASN A 296 17.36 -15.19 10.99
CA ASN A 296 18.45 -15.65 10.16
C ASN A 296 19.30 -14.47 9.66
N ALA A 297 18.67 -13.36 9.24
CA ALA A 297 19.36 -12.16 8.78
C ALA A 297 20.27 -11.58 9.87
N LEU A 298 19.80 -11.50 11.13
CA LEU A 298 20.60 -11.04 12.25
C LEU A 298 21.83 -11.94 12.48
N LYS A 299 21.65 -13.28 12.53
CA LYS A 299 22.77 -14.22 12.71
C LYS A 299 23.81 -14.12 11.61
N VAL A 300 23.37 -13.97 10.35
CA VAL A 300 24.29 -13.79 9.21
C VAL A 300 25.02 -12.47 9.32
N ALA A 301 24.34 -11.37 9.69
CA ALA A 301 24.95 -10.07 9.86
C ALA A 301 26.02 -10.07 10.99
N GLU A 302 25.72 -10.69 12.13
CA GLU A 302 26.68 -10.84 13.25
C GLU A 302 27.91 -11.66 12.84
N PHE A 303 27.69 -12.78 12.14
CA PHE A 303 28.79 -13.59 11.60
C PHE A 303 29.67 -12.80 10.64
N LEU A 304 29.05 -12.10 9.69
CA LEU A 304 29.79 -11.29 8.70
C LEU A 304 30.53 -10.12 9.34
N GLN A 305 29.95 -9.49 10.36
CA GLN A 305 30.59 -8.37 11.07
C GLN A 305 31.92 -8.76 11.74
N SER A 306 32.02 -10.01 12.17
CA SER A 306 33.25 -10.55 12.79
C SER A 306 34.20 -11.21 11.79
N HIS A 307 33.82 -11.33 10.50
CA HIS A 307 34.59 -12.10 9.52
C HIS A 307 35.77 -11.26 8.96
N PRO A 308 37.02 -11.78 8.94
CA PRO A 308 38.23 -10.99 8.60
C PRO A 308 38.27 -10.48 7.16
N LYS A 309 37.47 -11.06 6.24
CA LYS A 309 37.37 -10.62 4.84
C LYS A 309 36.26 -9.61 4.59
N VAL A 310 35.48 -9.23 5.60
CA VAL A 310 34.36 -8.30 5.49
C VAL A 310 34.78 -6.97 6.13
N GLN A 311 34.67 -5.90 5.36
CA GLN A 311 35.07 -4.57 5.83
C GLN A 311 33.94 -3.91 6.65
N SER A 312 32.69 -4.08 6.23
CA SER A 312 31.52 -3.51 6.92
C SER A 312 30.25 -4.29 6.60
N VAL A 313 29.27 -4.24 7.50
CA VAL A 313 27.94 -4.80 7.33
C VAL A 313 26.90 -3.72 7.59
N ALA A 314 26.07 -3.42 6.61
CA ALA A 314 24.94 -2.50 6.72
C ALA A 314 23.65 -3.29 6.98
N TYR A 315 23.26 -3.45 8.24
CA TYR A 315 22.04 -4.12 8.66
C TYR A 315 21.45 -3.45 9.90
N ALA A 316 20.20 -3.00 9.82
CA ALA A 316 19.57 -2.21 10.89
C ALA A 316 19.44 -2.96 12.23
N GLY A 317 19.41 -4.29 12.22
CA GLY A 317 19.39 -5.12 13.43
C GLY A 317 20.69 -5.10 14.24
N LEU A 318 21.83 -4.68 13.67
CA LEU A 318 23.08 -4.53 14.40
C LEU A 318 23.07 -3.27 15.28
N THR A 319 23.48 -3.38 16.53
CA THR A 319 23.51 -2.23 17.47
C THR A 319 24.42 -1.10 17.02
N SER A 320 25.42 -1.39 16.21
CA SER A 320 26.33 -0.41 15.60
C SER A 320 25.74 0.34 14.40
N ASN A 321 24.60 -0.11 13.86
CA ASN A 321 23.98 0.52 12.70
C ASN A 321 23.22 1.80 13.09
N PRO A 322 23.33 2.90 12.34
CA PRO A 322 22.68 4.17 12.68
C PRO A 322 21.12 4.06 12.74
N TYR A 323 20.52 3.13 12.01
CA TYR A 323 19.07 2.91 12.02
C TYR A 323 18.57 1.98 13.14
N ASN A 324 19.47 1.40 13.95
CA ASN A 324 19.06 0.48 15.01
C ASN A 324 18.07 1.12 16.01
N ARG A 325 18.24 2.40 16.34
CA ARG A 325 17.31 3.13 17.20
C ARG A 325 15.90 3.21 16.59
N LEU A 326 15.79 3.45 15.28
CA LEU A 326 14.50 3.50 14.59
C LEU A 326 13.89 2.11 14.46
N LEU A 327 14.72 1.08 14.28
CA LEU A 327 14.26 -0.31 14.32
C LEU A 327 13.60 -0.63 15.66
N GLN A 328 14.26 -0.32 16.77
CA GLN A 328 13.71 -0.55 18.11
C GLN A 328 12.42 0.24 18.37
N LYS A 329 12.30 1.43 17.79
CA LYS A 329 11.12 2.29 17.95
C LYS A 329 9.91 1.77 17.17
N TYR A 330 10.10 1.33 15.93
CA TYR A 330 9.00 1.09 14.99
C TYR A 330 8.69 -0.37 14.70
N TYR A 331 9.63 -1.29 14.96
CA TYR A 331 9.51 -2.66 14.49
C TYR A 331 9.26 -3.62 15.64
N LYS A 332 8.29 -4.51 15.43
CA LYS A 332 7.93 -5.55 16.38
C LYS A 332 9.16 -6.41 16.70
N ASP A 333 9.39 -6.64 17.98
CA ASP A 333 10.52 -7.41 18.49
C ASP A 333 11.91 -6.92 18.01
N SER A 334 12.00 -5.64 17.56
CA SER A 334 13.23 -5.04 17.00
C SER A 334 13.84 -5.87 15.88
N GLN A 335 13.00 -6.39 14.99
CA GLN A 335 13.40 -7.27 13.90
C GLN A 335 13.36 -6.54 12.54
N ALA A 336 14.35 -6.80 11.70
CA ALA A 336 14.39 -6.43 10.29
C ALA A 336 14.67 -7.67 9.44
N SER A 337 14.02 -7.78 8.29
CA SER A 337 14.17 -8.93 7.39
C SER A 337 15.22 -8.67 6.31
#